data_355d3153ada733fd4690b2d11ba1db9d
#
_entry.id   355d3153ada733fd4690b2d11ba1db9d
#
_cell.length_a   1.000
_cell.length_b   1.000
_cell.length_c   1.000
_cell.angle_alpha   90.00
_cell.angle_beta   90.00
_cell.angle_gamma   90.00
#
_symmetry.space_group_name_H-M   'P 1'
#
loop_
_entity.id
_entity.type
_entity.pdbx_description
1 polymer ?
#
loop_
_entity_poly.entity_id
_entity_poly.type
_entity_poly.pdbx_seq_one_letter_code
_entity_poly.pdbx_strand_id
1 'polypeptide(L)'
;MLLGQVIYLKYLDLGSPVVDVNINGTMIPHTLIDLGAIINVMTKDTMLKLNLQGSLRKTTTVLQLVDRFIVNPEGIVEDVMVSIDSWEYPVDFLVLQPKAKLTGYPLILGRPWLATVDAYISCRARNMTIKNGHMSKQLILYPPTQPLIEHDLPLSLEEEDEDEVYSAPLCALETAMGGNRNMRMISLKA
;
A
#
# COMPACT_ATOMS: atom_id res chain seq x y z
N MET A 1 11.63 -13.55 46.11
CA MET A 1 12.16 -13.18 44.78
C MET A 1 10.99 -12.68 43.95
N LEU A 2 10.77 -11.36 43.83
CA LEU A 2 9.72 -10.78 43.01
C LEU A 2 10.16 -10.91 41.57
N LEU A 3 9.48 -11.73 40.78
CA LEU A 3 9.64 -11.78 39.34
C LEU A 3 9.26 -10.39 38.81
N GLY A 4 10.25 -9.66 38.33
CA GLY A 4 10.03 -8.33 37.75
C GLY A 4 9.04 -8.43 36.60
N GLN A 5 7.88 -7.82 36.72
CA GLN A 5 6.94 -7.69 35.60
C GLN A 5 7.60 -6.88 34.49
N VAL A 6 7.73 -7.49 33.31
CA VAL A 6 8.17 -6.78 32.11
C VAL A 6 7.03 -5.85 31.70
N ILE A 7 7.22 -4.54 31.88
CA ILE A 7 6.27 -3.54 31.42
C ILE A 7 6.53 -3.28 29.93
N TYR A 8 5.60 -3.69 29.07
CA TYR A 8 5.66 -3.41 27.65
C TYR A 8 5.17 -1.98 27.36
N LEU A 9 5.98 -1.21 26.66
CA LEU A 9 5.60 0.11 26.20
C LEU A 9 4.61 -0.02 25.01
N LYS A 10 3.53 0.76 25.06
CA LYS A 10 2.63 0.93 23.91
C LYS A 10 3.22 1.96 22.96
N TYR A 11 3.19 1.67 21.67
CA TYR A 11 3.60 2.57 20.62
C TYR A 11 2.37 3.08 19.89
N LEU A 12 2.43 4.32 19.44
CA LEU A 12 1.44 4.92 18.56
C LEU A 12 1.57 4.35 17.14
N ASP A 13 0.54 4.57 16.31
CA ASP A 13 0.60 4.22 14.90
C ASP A 13 1.76 4.96 14.22
N LEU A 14 2.47 4.25 13.38
CA LEU A 14 3.64 4.76 12.66
C LEU A 14 3.28 5.42 11.33
N GLY A 15 2.01 5.36 10.95
CA GLY A 15 1.52 5.77 9.64
C GLY A 15 1.66 4.68 8.57
N SER A 16 1.47 5.07 7.33
CA SER A 16 1.51 4.14 6.20
C SER A 16 2.95 3.77 5.83
N PRO A 17 3.27 2.48 5.67
CA PRO A 17 4.58 2.04 5.23
C PRO A 17 4.75 2.34 3.73
N VAL A 18 5.69 3.20 3.39
CA VAL A 18 5.96 3.60 2.00
C VAL A 18 7.43 3.49 1.66
N VAL A 19 7.70 3.26 0.37
CA VAL A 19 9.05 3.28 -0.23
C VAL A 19 9.01 4.05 -1.54
N ASP A 20 10.14 4.58 -1.94
CA ASP A 20 10.32 5.14 -3.27
C ASP A 20 10.88 4.06 -4.19
N VAL A 21 10.29 3.92 -5.37
CA VAL A 21 10.71 2.94 -6.37
C VAL A 21 11.01 3.62 -7.70
N ASN A 22 11.80 2.96 -8.55
CA ASN A 22 12.05 3.42 -9.91
C ASN A 22 11.48 2.42 -10.91
N ILE A 23 10.80 2.91 -11.93
CA ILE A 23 10.30 2.12 -13.06
C ILE A 23 10.69 2.82 -14.34
N ASN A 24 11.43 2.14 -15.20
CA ASN A 24 11.90 2.68 -16.48
C ASN A 24 12.63 4.04 -16.33
N GLY A 25 13.46 4.20 -15.29
CA GLY A 25 14.17 5.44 -15.01
C GLY A 25 13.32 6.56 -14.38
N THR A 26 12.02 6.32 -14.14
CA THR A 26 11.13 7.27 -13.50
C THR A 26 10.96 6.94 -12.03
N MET A 27 11.29 7.88 -11.14
CA MET A 27 11.06 7.76 -9.70
C MET A 27 9.58 7.89 -9.40
N ILE A 28 9.06 6.92 -8.65
CA ILE A 28 7.68 6.90 -8.13
C ILE A 28 7.77 6.94 -6.60
N PRO A 29 7.56 8.10 -6.02
CA PRO A 29 7.60 8.26 -4.56
C PRO A 29 6.34 7.71 -3.90
N HIS A 30 6.43 7.47 -2.60
CA HIS A 30 5.30 7.07 -1.76
C HIS A 30 4.55 5.83 -2.27
N THR A 31 5.28 4.82 -2.75
CA THR A 31 4.70 3.52 -3.08
C THR A 31 4.34 2.79 -1.80
N LEU A 32 3.05 2.45 -1.64
CA LEU A 32 2.54 1.79 -0.44
C LEU A 32 2.97 0.32 -0.38
N ILE A 33 3.43 -0.13 0.78
CA ILE A 33 3.65 -1.55 1.11
C ILE A 33 2.42 -2.05 1.85
N ASP A 34 1.69 -3.01 1.28
CA ASP A 34 0.42 -3.47 1.85
C ASP A 34 0.34 -5.00 1.98
N LEU A 35 0.50 -5.50 3.21
CA LEU A 35 0.33 -6.92 3.54
C LEU A 35 -1.12 -7.42 3.36
N GLY A 36 -2.09 -6.52 3.38
CA GLY A 36 -3.50 -6.84 3.14
C GLY A 36 -3.81 -7.04 1.66
N ALA A 37 -3.03 -6.44 0.76
CA ALA A 37 -3.25 -6.55 -0.69
C ALA A 37 -2.77 -7.91 -1.23
N ILE A 38 -3.66 -8.64 -1.88
CA ILE A 38 -3.35 -9.93 -2.53
C ILE A 38 -2.79 -9.78 -3.95
N ILE A 39 -2.72 -8.57 -4.45
CA ILE A 39 -2.19 -8.18 -5.76
C ILE A 39 -1.41 -6.88 -5.63
N ASN A 40 -0.59 -6.57 -6.64
CA ASN A 40 0.00 -5.25 -6.77
C ASN A 40 -0.91 -4.37 -7.62
N VAL A 41 -0.99 -3.08 -7.32
CA VAL A 41 -1.87 -2.13 -7.98
C VAL A 41 -1.07 -0.95 -8.51
N MET A 42 -1.43 -0.53 -9.72
CA MET A 42 -0.94 0.70 -10.34
C MET A 42 -2.14 1.58 -10.70
N THR A 43 -2.06 2.88 -10.41
CA THR A 43 -3.08 3.82 -10.91
C THR A 43 -2.94 4.00 -12.42
N LYS A 44 -4.05 4.24 -13.12
CA LYS A 44 -4.04 4.53 -14.56
C LYS A 44 -3.14 5.72 -14.89
N ASP A 45 -3.13 6.74 -14.07
CA ASP A 45 -2.29 7.93 -14.27
C ASP A 45 -0.81 7.58 -14.19
N THR A 46 -0.42 6.71 -13.25
CA THR A 46 0.95 6.20 -13.15
C THR A 46 1.32 5.37 -14.37
N MET A 47 0.44 4.48 -14.82
CA MET A 47 0.64 3.69 -16.05
C MET A 47 0.91 4.59 -17.27
N LEU A 48 0.10 5.65 -17.43
CA LEU A 48 0.27 6.62 -18.51
C LEU A 48 1.58 7.40 -18.38
N LYS A 49 1.92 7.86 -17.19
CA LYS A 49 3.19 8.54 -16.89
C LYS A 49 4.40 7.69 -17.25
N LEU A 50 4.31 6.37 -17.05
CA LEU A 50 5.35 5.40 -17.33
C LEU A 50 5.35 4.90 -18.79
N ASN A 51 4.43 5.38 -19.64
CA ASN A 51 4.25 4.95 -21.04
C ASN A 51 4.00 3.44 -21.18
N LEU A 52 3.29 2.81 -20.22
CA LEU A 52 3.01 1.38 -20.20
C LEU A 52 1.67 0.98 -20.85
N GLN A 53 0.93 1.93 -21.42
CA GLN A 53 -0.40 1.67 -22.01
C GLN A 53 -0.36 0.65 -23.16
N GLY A 54 0.76 0.55 -23.88
CA GLY A 54 0.96 -0.45 -24.94
C GLY A 54 1.10 -1.89 -24.43
N SER A 55 1.44 -2.04 -23.14
CA SER A 55 1.58 -3.34 -22.47
C SER A 55 0.33 -3.75 -21.70
N LEU A 56 -0.72 -2.90 -21.67
CA LEU A 56 -1.96 -3.18 -20.95
C LEU A 56 -2.72 -4.32 -21.62
N ARG A 57 -2.95 -5.40 -20.90
CA ARG A 57 -3.74 -6.54 -21.33
C ARG A 57 -5.09 -6.58 -20.62
N LYS A 58 -6.12 -7.05 -21.32
CA LYS A 58 -7.43 -7.27 -20.69
C LYS A 58 -7.33 -8.36 -19.64
N THR A 59 -8.07 -8.17 -18.54
CA THR A 59 -8.19 -9.16 -17.48
C THR A 59 -9.66 -9.45 -17.19
N THR A 60 -9.94 -10.67 -16.79
CA THR A 60 -11.26 -11.08 -16.26
C THR A 60 -11.31 -10.96 -14.74
N THR A 61 -10.21 -10.50 -14.13
CA THR A 61 -10.13 -10.30 -12.69
C THR A 61 -11.07 -9.18 -12.27
N VAL A 62 -11.88 -9.44 -11.27
CA VAL A 62 -12.75 -8.46 -10.62
C VAL A 62 -12.26 -8.28 -9.19
N LEU A 63 -12.20 -7.05 -8.75
CA LEU A 63 -11.79 -6.73 -7.39
C LEU A 63 -13.02 -6.44 -6.54
N GLN A 64 -13.05 -7.02 -5.37
CA GLN A 64 -13.99 -6.62 -4.34
C GLN A 64 -13.21 -5.89 -3.24
N LEU A 65 -13.61 -4.67 -2.97
CA LEU A 65 -13.08 -3.87 -1.86
C LEU A 65 -13.74 -4.28 -0.54
N VAL A 66 -13.21 -3.79 0.57
CA VAL A 66 -13.71 -4.09 1.92
C VAL A 66 -15.16 -3.72 2.13
N ASP A 67 -15.54 -2.56 1.61
CA ASP A 67 -16.90 -2.04 1.62
C ASP A 67 -17.86 -2.81 0.69
N ARG A 68 -17.37 -3.96 0.13
CA ARG A 68 -18.05 -4.82 -0.84
C ARG A 68 -18.29 -4.19 -2.21
N PHE A 69 -17.76 -2.99 -2.48
CA PHE A 69 -17.81 -2.44 -3.83
C PHE A 69 -16.97 -3.28 -4.79
N ILE A 70 -17.55 -3.52 -5.96
CA ILE A 70 -16.88 -4.22 -7.05
C ILE A 70 -16.20 -3.19 -7.94
N VAL A 71 -14.91 -3.36 -8.16
CA VAL A 71 -14.13 -2.53 -9.06
C VAL A 71 -13.64 -3.38 -10.24
N ASN A 72 -13.96 -2.91 -11.44
CA ASN A 72 -13.43 -3.51 -12.65
C ASN A 72 -12.12 -2.80 -13.00
N PRO A 73 -10.99 -3.51 -13.08
CA PRO A 73 -9.74 -2.92 -13.49
C PRO A 73 -9.75 -2.58 -14.99
N GLU A 74 -8.90 -1.64 -15.37
CA GLU A 74 -8.63 -1.33 -16.79
C GLU A 74 -7.94 -2.52 -17.49
N GLY A 75 -7.14 -3.27 -16.76
CA GLY A 75 -6.38 -4.41 -17.24
C GLY A 75 -5.25 -4.78 -16.29
N ILE A 76 -4.31 -5.54 -16.82
CA ILE A 76 -3.07 -5.94 -16.14
C ILE A 76 -1.86 -5.55 -17.02
N VAL A 77 -0.80 -5.07 -16.37
CA VAL A 77 0.53 -4.90 -16.98
C VAL A 77 1.46 -5.87 -16.29
N GLU A 78 2.01 -6.80 -17.06
CA GLU A 78 2.84 -7.89 -16.55
C GLU A 78 4.32 -7.56 -16.71
N ASP A 79 5.16 -8.19 -15.89
CA ASP A 79 6.63 -8.14 -15.95
C ASP A 79 7.22 -6.72 -15.89
N VAL A 80 6.60 -5.81 -15.15
CA VAL A 80 7.14 -4.46 -14.95
C VAL A 80 8.36 -4.54 -14.03
N MET A 81 9.52 -4.11 -14.51
CA MET A 81 10.73 -4.07 -13.69
C MET A 81 10.67 -2.91 -12.70
N VAL A 82 10.53 -3.24 -11.44
CA VAL A 82 10.52 -2.30 -10.30
C VAL A 82 11.88 -2.31 -9.65
N SER A 83 12.57 -1.18 -9.69
CA SER A 83 13.89 -1.04 -9.09
C SER A 83 13.81 -0.35 -7.73
N ILE A 84 14.50 -0.89 -6.76
CA ILE A 84 14.78 -0.26 -5.47
C ILE A 84 16.29 -0.13 -5.34
N ASP A 85 16.79 1.08 -5.42
CA ASP A 85 18.21 1.39 -5.65
C ASP A 85 18.73 0.66 -6.90
N SER A 86 19.66 -0.30 -6.71
CA SER A 86 20.28 -1.09 -7.79
C SER A 86 19.66 -2.46 -8.01
N TRP A 87 18.62 -2.83 -7.26
CA TRP A 87 17.98 -4.13 -7.36
C TRP A 87 16.65 -4.04 -8.10
N GLU A 88 16.43 -4.95 -9.04
CA GLU A 88 15.26 -4.99 -9.90
C GLU A 88 14.47 -6.26 -9.68
N TYR A 89 13.15 -6.12 -9.67
CA TYR A 89 12.22 -7.23 -9.48
C TYR A 89 11.08 -7.12 -10.47
N PRO A 90 10.69 -8.22 -11.14
CA PRO A 90 9.51 -8.23 -12.00
C PRO A 90 8.24 -8.18 -11.17
N VAL A 91 7.29 -7.36 -11.59
CA VAL A 91 6.03 -7.13 -10.87
C VAL A 91 4.88 -7.04 -11.86
N ASP A 92 3.82 -7.81 -11.60
CA ASP A 92 2.57 -7.68 -12.30
C ASP A 92 1.67 -6.69 -11.57
N PHE A 93 1.13 -5.71 -12.29
CA PHE A 93 0.24 -4.69 -11.76
C PHE A 93 -1.16 -4.79 -12.35
N LEU A 94 -2.16 -4.84 -11.48
CA LEU A 94 -3.52 -4.56 -11.87
C LEU A 94 -3.72 -3.04 -11.95
N VAL A 95 -4.21 -2.57 -13.10
CA VAL A 95 -4.37 -1.15 -13.34
C VAL A 95 -5.77 -0.71 -12.96
N LEU A 96 -5.86 0.24 -12.05
CA LEU A 96 -7.11 0.81 -11.58
C LEU A 96 -7.23 2.28 -11.96
N GLN A 97 -8.45 2.68 -12.34
CA GLN A 97 -8.78 4.10 -12.38
C GLN A 97 -9.31 4.50 -11.01
N PRO A 98 -8.63 5.40 -10.29
CA PRO A 98 -9.15 5.87 -9.02
C PRO A 98 -10.44 6.64 -9.28
N LYS A 99 -11.57 6.14 -8.78
CA LYS A 99 -12.79 6.93 -8.64
C LYS A 99 -12.53 7.89 -7.50
N ALA A 100 -12.26 9.16 -7.84
CA ALA A 100 -12.08 10.28 -6.91
C ALA A 100 -11.31 9.90 -5.61
N LYS A 101 -10.02 10.22 -5.52
CA LYS A 101 -9.18 10.19 -4.31
C LYS A 101 -9.08 8.90 -3.48
N LEU A 102 -9.49 7.74 -3.99
CA LEU A 102 -9.51 6.48 -3.24
C LEU A 102 -8.12 5.93 -2.91
N THR A 103 -7.08 6.34 -3.61
CA THR A 103 -5.71 5.95 -3.28
C THR A 103 -4.82 7.18 -3.34
N GLY A 104 -4.34 7.66 -2.20
CA GLY A 104 -3.28 8.67 -2.14
C GLY A 104 -1.94 8.15 -2.67
N TYR A 105 -1.90 6.88 -3.13
CA TYR A 105 -0.68 6.19 -3.52
C TYR A 105 -0.68 5.86 -5.02
N PRO A 106 0.41 6.19 -5.74
CA PRO A 106 0.54 5.90 -7.17
C PRO A 106 0.66 4.40 -7.46
N LEU A 107 1.28 3.66 -6.54
CA LEU A 107 1.48 2.22 -6.58
C LEU A 107 1.20 1.59 -5.21
N ILE A 108 0.78 0.33 -5.24
CA ILE A 108 0.67 -0.54 -4.08
C ILE A 108 1.43 -1.82 -4.38
N LEU A 109 2.39 -2.13 -3.54
CA LEU A 109 3.12 -3.39 -3.57
C LEU A 109 2.53 -4.33 -2.51
N GLY A 110 1.82 -5.33 -2.98
CA GLY A 110 1.11 -6.30 -2.16
C GLY A 110 1.93 -7.55 -1.86
N ARG A 111 1.24 -8.56 -1.32
CA ARG A 111 1.86 -9.85 -0.96
C ARG A 111 2.64 -10.54 -2.09
N PRO A 112 2.24 -10.46 -3.38
CA PRO A 112 3.04 -11.09 -4.44
C PRO A 112 4.43 -10.50 -4.53
N TRP A 113 4.56 -9.17 -4.48
CA TRP A 113 5.86 -8.53 -4.48
C TRP A 113 6.64 -8.81 -3.20
N LEU A 114 5.98 -8.73 -2.03
CA LEU A 114 6.61 -9.02 -0.72
C LEU A 114 7.21 -10.44 -0.68
N ALA A 115 6.52 -11.41 -1.27
CA ALA A 115 7.02 -12.77 -1.40
C ALA A 115 8.21 -12.86 -2.36
N THR A 116 8.19 -12.13 -3.47
CA THR A 116 9.27 -12.11 -4.46
C THR A 116 10.58 -11.57 -3.87
N VAL A 117 10.51 -10.55 -3.02
CA VAL A 117 11.70 -9.93 -2.40
C VAL A 117 12.07 -10.57 -1.05
N ASP A 118 11.41 -11.64 -0.66
CA ASP A 118 11.55 -12.28 0.67
C ASP A 118 11.58 -11.22 1.79
N ALA A 119 10.52 -10.41 1.85
CA ALA A 119 10.44 -9.23 2.71
C ALA A 119 10.32 -9.59 4.19
N TYR A 120 11.08 -8.90 5.01
CA TYR A 120 11.02 -8.96 6.46
C TYR A 120 10.76 -7.57 7.03
N ILE A 121 9.59 -7.35 7.64
CA ILE A 121 9.15 -6.04 8.12
C ILE A 121 9.30 -5.96 9.64
N SER A 122 10.05 -4.97 10.11
CA SER A 122 10.17 -4.60 11.52
C SER A 122 9.42 -3.31 11.80
N CYS A 123 8.20 -3.42 12.31
CA CYS A 123 7.39 -2.25 12.64
C CYS A 123 8.10 -1.36 13.67
N ARG A 124 8.65 -1.94 14.74
CA ARG A 124 9.36 -1.18 15.77
C ARG A 124 10.58 -0.44 15.24
N ALA A 125 11.34 -1.09 14.35
CA ALA A 125 12.54 -0.49 13.76
C ALA A 125 12.21 0.41 12.55
N ARG A 126 10.95 0.49 12.13
CA ARG A 126 10.47 1.30 11.01
C ARG A 126 11.15 0.96 9.67
N ASN A 127 11.50 -0.28 9.49
CA ASN A 127 12.23 -0.71 8.30
C ASN A 127 11.73 -2.05 7.75
N MET A 128 12.14 -2.33 6.53
CA MET A 128 11.94 -3.61 5.86
C MET A 128 13.29 -4.08 5.31
N THR A 129 13.58 -5.35 5.49
CA THR A 129 14.70 -6.01 4.81
C THR A 129 14.15 -6.75 3.61
N ILE A 130 14.77 -6.54 2.46
CA ILE A 130 14.51 -7.27 1.22
C ILE A 130 15.74 -8.07 0.82
N LYS A 131 15.55 -9.13 0.02
CA LYS A 131 16.63 -10.00 -0.42
C LYS A 131 16.72 -10.09 -1.94
N ASN A 132 17.96 -10.27 -2.40
CA ASN A 132 18.27 -10.63 -3.77
C ASN A 132 19.36 -11.71 -3.75
N GLY A 133 18.95 -12.97 -3.92
CA GLY A 133 19.83 -14.12 -3.71
C GLY A 133 20.31 -14.19 -2.25
N HIS A 134 21.62 -14.17 -2.06
CA HIS A 134 22.25 -14.21 -0.73
C HIS A 134 22.44 -12.81 -0.10
N MET A 135 22.15 -11.75 -0.84
CA MET A 135 22.30 -10.38 -0.35
C MET A 135 20.99 -9.91 0.31
N SER A 136 21.14 -9.06 1.31
CA SER A 136 20.02 -8.40 1.97
C SER A 136 20.22 -6.89 2.03
N LYS A 137 19.14 -6.12 1.93
CA LYS A 137 19.15 -4.67 2.01
C LYS A 137 18.04 -4.21 2.92
N GLN A 138 18.31 -3.18 3.73
CA GLN A 138 17.36 -2.58 4.62
C GLN A 138 16.82 -1.27 4.03
N LEU A 139 15.50 -1.12 4.03
CA LEU A 139 14.75 0.03 3.55
C LEU A 139 14.03 0.70 4.70
N ILE A 140 13.97 2.03 4.73
CA ILE A 140 13.15 2.76 5.68
C ILE A 140 11.72 2.79 5.14
N LEU A 141 10.76 2.28 5.95
CA LEU A 141 9.34 2.20 5.55
C LEU A 141 8.49 3.39 6.00
N TYR A 142 8.84 3.96 7.14
CA TYR A 142 8.06 5.02 7.75
C TYR A 142 8.95 6.25 7.81
N PRO A 143 8.93 7.11 6.77
CA PRO A 143 9.68 8.35 6.82
C PRO A 143 9.26 9.13 8.09
N PRO A 144 10.18 9.84 8.75
CA PRO A 144 9.83 10.62 9.92
C PRO A 144 8.74 11.61 9.53
N THR A 145 7.55 11.44 10.09
CA THR A 145 6.55 12.49 10.09
C THR A 145 7.20 13.70 10.72
N GLN A 146 7.11 14.87 10.07
CA GLN A 146 7.49 16.12 10.73
C GLN A 146 6.80 16.15 12.08
N PRO A 147 7.49 16.51 13.18
CA PRO A 147 6.84 16.60 14.48
C PRO A 147 5.63 17.50 14.28
N LEU A 148 4.45 16.99 14.62
CA LEU A 148 3.26 17.81 14.77
C LEU A 148 3.70 18.89 15.78
N ILE A 149 3.85 20.12 15.33
CA ILE A 149 3.97 21.26 16.22
C ILE A 149 2.69 21.19 17.03
N GLU A 150 2.79 20.87 18.30
CA GLU A 150 1.69 21.02 19.24
C GLU A 150 1.32 22.51 19.23
N HIS A 151 0.49 22.91 18.30
CA HIS A 151 -0.26 24.14 18.44
C HIS A 151 -1.27 23.86 19.53
N ASP A 152 -1.07 24.55 20.66
CA ASP A 152 -2.03 24.73 21.73
C ASP A 152 -3.44 24.71 21.16
N LEU A 153 -4.20 23.67 21.48
CA LEU A 153 -5.62 23.64 21.25
C LEU A 153 -6.27 24.64 22.20
N PRO A 154 -6.88 25.72 21.70
CA PRO A 154 -7.78 26.49 22.54
C PRO A 154 -9.02 25.60 22.81
N LEU A 155 -9.24 25.30 24.07
CA LEU A 155 -10.52 24.76 24.55
C LEU A 155 -11.59 25.83 24.32
N SER A 156 -12.32 25.72 23.24
CA SER A 156 -13.64 26.31 23.10
C SER A 156 -14.54 25.33 22.38
N LEU A 157 -15.41 24.75 23.18
CA LEU A 157 -16.61 24.04 22.75
C LEU A 157 -17.53 25.07 22.10
N GLU A 158 -17.67 25.03 20.80
CA GLU A 158 -18.85 25.57 20.10
C GLU A 158 -19.37 24.46 19.20
N GLU A 159 -20.56 23.99 19.55
CA GLU A 159 -21.37 23.07 18.77
C GLU A 159 -21.85 23.82 17.53
N GLU A 160 -21.42 23.41 16.34
CA GLU A 160 -22.11 23.73 15.11
C GLU A 160 -22.36 22.46 14.32
N ASP A 161 -23.66 22.17 14.18
CA ASP A 161 -24.21 21.12 13.33
C ASP A 161 -23.89 21.42 11.88
N GLU A 162 -23.05 20.62 11.25
CA GLU A 162 -23.04 20.45 9.80
C GLU A 162 -22.79 19.01 9.42
N ASP A 163 -23.73 18.46 8.64
CA ASP A 163 -23.72 17.13 8.04
C ASP A 163 -22.50 16.95 7.10
N GLU A 164 -21.35 16.62 7.67
CA GLU A 164 -20.23 16.10 6.88
C GLU A 164 -20.33 14.59 6.76
N VAL A 165 -20.57 14.16 5.53
CA VAL A 165 -20.48 12.77 5.11
C VAL A 165 -19.07 12.25 5.44
N TYR A 166 -18.94 11.59 6.57
CA TYR A 166 -17.74 10.86 6.95
C TYR A 166 -17.43 9.79 5.91
N SER A 167 -16.44 10.04 5.09
CA SER A 167 -15.78 8.98 4.33
C SER A 167 -14.93 8.16 5.30
N ALA A 168 -15.50 7.05 5.76
CA ALA A 168 -14.79 6.10 6.61
C ALA A 168 -13.50 5.60 5.90
N PRO A 169 -12.39 5.45 6.64
CA PRO A 169 -11.18 4.84 6.08
C PRO A 169 -11.47 3.39 5.69
N LEU A 170 -11.16 3.06 4.44
CA LEU A 170 -11.25 1.71 3.89
C LEU A 170 -10.23 0.80 4.61
N CYS A 171 -10.70 0.03 5.55
CA CYS A 171 -9.87 -0.93 6.28
C CYS A 171 -10.43 -2.35 6.12
N ALA A 172 -9.56 -3.26 5.77
CA ALA A 172 -9.67 -4.73 5.78
C ALA A 172 -10.61 -5.41 4.76
N LEU A 173 -10.07 -6.35 4.05
CA LEU A 173 -10.76 -7.27 3.13
C LEU A 173 -10.93 -8.64 3.76
N GLU A 174 -12.15 -9.11 3.85
CA GLU A 174 -12.44 -10.49 4.17
C GLU A 174 -12.64 -11.33 2.90
N THR A 175 -12.10 -12.54 2.92
CA THR A 175 -12.19 -13.52 1.85
C THR A 175 -13.60 -14.15 1.87
N ALA A 176 -14.46 -13.75 0.95
CA ALA A 176 -15.67 -14.52 0.70
C ALA A 176 -15.31 -15.74 -0.15
N MET A 177 -15.26 -16.92 0.47
CA MET A 177 -15.16 -18.20 -0.21
C MET A 177 -16.50 -18.47 -0.89
N GLY A 178 -16.63 -18.11 -2.13
CA GLY A 178 -17.80 -18.38 -2.97
C GLY A 178 -17.41 -18.48 -4.43
N GLY A 179 -17.09 -19.65 -4.86
CA GLY A 179 -17.34 -20.26 -6.18
C GLY A 179 -16.88 -19.62 -7.49
N ASN A 180 -16.21 -18.48 -7.50
CA ASN A 180 -15.72 -17.92 -8.76
C ASN A 180 -14.20 -17.67 -8.70
N ARG A 181 -13.44 -18.49 -9.44
CA ARG A 181 -11.95 -18.49 -9.41
C ARG A 181 -11.29 -17.19 -9.89
N ASN A 182 -12.06 -16.22 -10.34
CA ASN A 182 -11.57 -14.97 -10.91
C ASN A 182 -11.72 -13.74 -9.99
N MET A 183 -12.26 -13.91 -8.77
CA MET A 183 -12.43 -12.81 -7.84
C MET A 183 -11.20 -12.70 -6.93
N ARG A 184 -10.49 -11.57 -7.00
CA ARG A 184 -9.36 -11.25 -6.15
C ARG A 184 -9.67 -10.04 -5.29
N MET A 185 -9.20 -10.05 -4.07
CA MET A 185 -9.53 -9.05 -3.06
C MET A 185 -8.31 -8.21 -2.69
N ILE A 186 -8.50 -6.91 -2.45
CA ILE A 186 -7.46 -5.97 -2.02
C ILE A 186 -7.88 -5.29 -0.71
N SER A 187 -6.95 -5.14 0.22
CA SER A 187 -7.08 -4.24 1.36
C SER A 187 -6.39 -2.93 1.02
N LEU A 188 -7.16 -1.86 0.97
CA LEU A 188 -6.64 -0.51 0.80
C LEU A 188 -6.92 0.24 2.11
N LYS A 189 -5.86 0.63 2.83
CA LYS A 189 -5.96 1.59 3.92
C LYS A 189 -5.74 2.98 3.33
N ALA A 190 -6.62 3.91 3.65
CA ALA A 190 -6.37 5.34 3.49
C ALA A 190 -5.53 5.85 4.66
#